data_4a3945a83d71500d04346c190d0a3718
#
_entry.id   4a3945a83d71500d04346c190d0a3718
#
_cell.length_a   1.000
_cell.length_b   1.000
_cell.length_c   1.000
_cell.angle_alpha   90.00
_cell.angle_beta   90.00
_cell.angle_gamma   90.00
#
_symmetry.space_group_name_H-M   'P 1'
#
loop_
_entity.id
_entity.type
_entity.pdbx_description
1 polymer ?
#
loop_
_entity_poly.entity_id
_entity_poly.type
_entity_poly.pdbx_seq_one_letter_code
_entity_poly.pdbx_strand_id
1 'polypeptide(L)'
;MLKGFDEVQVLLDDHIVMTQAMSFSPFKGPFAQRIEDWEKMLTLMSDVFEEWLKCQRQWMYLEPIFSSDDIMRQLPTEGKRFNGVDRTWRKLLQQAFNEPHCLTFCKTARLLPQFTEGNQMLEMVQKGLTEYLETKRGAFARFYFLSNDELLEILSQTKDPLAVQQHLSKCFENIAKLEFQPDLQMTAMISGEGETVKFTKGLYPKGGVEYWMTDVLNEMKNTTRQAIIDGCADYRVTERGEWVLKWPGATLIAVCTVFWSLEVEEYLNAKGNQGMHEYYEKAHAQLTLALTLTLALTLALTLTLILTLTLTLTL
;
A
#
# COMPACT_ATOMS: atom_id res chain seq x y z
N MET A 1 -28.50 -8.31 -1.53
CA MET A 1 -27.30 -9.16 -1.53
C MET A 1 -27.57 -10.41 -0.73
N LEU A 2 -27.09 -11.58 -1.20
CA LEU A 2 -27.22 -12.84 -0.50
C LEU A 2 -26.29 -12.89 0.71
N LYS A 3 -26.79 -13.43 1.83
CA LYS A 3 -26.03 -13.69 3.05
C LYS A 3 -26.34 -15.10 3.54
N GLY A 4 -25.43 -15.74 4.29
CA GLY A 4 -25.62 -17.10 4.81
C GLY A 4 -25.79 -18.15 3.70
N PHE A 5 -25.05 -18.00 2.63
CA PHE A 5 -25.21 -18.79 1.40
C PHE A 5 -24.63 -20.21 1.51
N ASP A 6 -23.74 -20.47 2.48
CA ASP A 6 -23.12 -21.80 2.63
C ASP A 6 -24.15 -22.87 2.98
N GLU A 7 -25.09 -22.56 3.89
CA GLU A 7 -26.18 -23.49 4.26
C GLU A 7 -27.12 -23.78 3.06
N VAL A 8 -27.39 -22.73 2.26
CA VAL A 8 -28.23 -22.86 1.05
C VAL A 8 -27.54 -23.73 0.01
N GLN A 9 -26.22 -23.58 -0.18
CA GLN A 9 -25.45 -24.40 -1.09
C GLN A 9 -25.49 -25.88 -0.70
N VAL A 10 -25.20 -26.18 0.57
CA VAL A 10 -25.26 -27.56 1.07
C VAL A 10 -26.64 -28.18 0.87
N LEU A 11 -27.71 -27.44 1.17
CA LEU A 11 -29.08 -27.91 0.98
C LEU A 11 -29.39 -28.19 -0.49
N LEU A 12 -28.92 -27.34 -1.40
CA LEU A 12 -29.12 -27.51 -2.85
C LEU A 12 -28.37 -28.73 -3.38
N ASP A 13 -27.12 -28.91 -2.94
CA ASP A 13 -26.29 -30.06 -3.31
C ASP A 13 -26.92 -31.37 -2.83
N ASP A 14 -27.41 -31.41 -1.58
CA ASP A 14 -28.13 -32.59 -1.04
C ASP A 14 -29.37 -32.93 -1.88
N HIS A 15 -30.17 -31.93 -2.26
CA HIS A 15 -31.33 -32.14 -3.11
C HIS A 15 -30.97 -32.63 -4.51
N ILE A 16 -29.86 -32.14 -5.08
CA ILE A 16 -29.35 -32.62 -6.37
C ILE A 16 -28.97 -34.10 -6.26
N VAL A 17 -28.18 -34.48 -5.24
CA VAL A 17 -27.77 -35.87 -5.01
C VAL A 17 -28.98 -36.80 -4.80
N MET A 18 -29.93 -36.41 -3.96
CA MET A 18 -31.15 -37.19 -3.74
C MET A 18 -31.98 -37.37 -5.04
N THR A 19 -32.08 -36.32 -5.86
CA THR A 19 -32.81 -36.39 -7.13
C THR A 19 -32.10 -37.33 -8.12
N GLN A 20 -30.77 -37.25 -8.20
CA GLN A 20 -29.98 -38.13 -9.03
C GLN A 20 -30.11 -39.61 -8.58
N ALA A 21 -30.12 -39.87 -7.27
CA ALA A 21 -30.36 -41.19 -6.75
C ALA A 21 -31.75 -41.75 -7.17
N MET A 22 -32.78 -40.92 -7.18
CA MET A 22 -34.11 -41.27 -7.71
C MET A 22 -34.09 -41.55 -9.21
N SER A 23 -33.30 -40.78 -9.98
CA SER A 23 -33.19 -40.95 -11.44
C SER A 23 -32.52 -42.28 -11.84
N PHE A 24 -31.75 -42.89 -10.99
CA PHE A 24 -31.13 -44.23 -11.16
C PHE A 24 -32.04 -45.40 -10.68
N SER A 25 -33.18 -45.10 -10.03
CA SER A 25 -34.06 -46.13 -9.50
C SER A 25 -34.71 -46.94 -10.61
N PRO A 26 -34.79 -48.30 -10.51
CA PRO A 26 -35.50 -49.16 -11.45
C PRO A 26 -37.02 -48.90 -11.42
N PHE A 27 -37.55 -48.28 -10.37
CA PHE A 27 -38.98 -47.98 -10.18
C PHE A 27 -39.41 -46.59 -10.63
N LYS A 28 -38.51 -45.82 -11.27
CA LYS A 28 -38.73 -44.41 -11.69
C LYS A 28 -39.81 -44.25 -12.77
N GLY A 29 -40.21 -45.32 -13.48
CA GLY A 29 -41.08 -45.24 -14.68
C GLY A 29 -42.25 -44.25 -14.58
N PRO A 30 -43.14 -44.36 -13.58
CA PRO A 30 -44.31 -43.46 -13.46
C PRO A 30 -43.92 -41.98 -13.13
N PHE A 31 -42.70 -41.73 -12.65
CA PHE A 31 -42.26 -40.45 -12.19
C PHE A 31 -41.10 -39.85 -13.03
N ALA A 32 -40.69 -40.55 -14.09
CA ALA A 32 -39.49 -40.20 -14.88
C ALA A 32 -39.48 -38.74 -15.33
N GLN A 33 -40.57 -38.26 -15.92
CA GLN A 33 -40.68 -36.87 -16.39
C GLN A 33 -40.60 -35.86 -15.26
N ARG A 34 -41.23 -36.14 -14.09
CA ARG A 34 -41.17 -35.25 -12.93
C ARG A 34 -39.76 -35.18 -12.34
N ILE A 35 -39.07 -36.30 -12.31
CA ILE A 35 -37.68 -36.37 -11.83
C ILE A 35 -36.77 -35.57 -12.76
N GLU A 36 -36.89 -35.76 -14.07
CA GLU A 36 -36.11 -35.03 -15.07
C GLU A 36 -36.34 -33.51 -15.03
N ASP A 37 -37.61 -33.10 -14.94
CA ASP A 37 -37.96 -31.68 -14.85
C ASP A 37 -37.43 -31.04 -13.55
N TRP A 38 -37.45 -31.80 -12.45
CA TRP A 38 -36.94 -31.35 -11.17
C TRP A 38 -35.40 -31.28 -11.16
N GLU A 39 -34.72 -32.25 -11.73
CA GLU A 39 -33.28 -32.29 -11.90
C GLU A 39 -32.78 -31.07 -12.71
N LYS A 40 -33.43 -30.79 -13.85
CA LYS A 40 -33.17 -29.60 -14.67
C LYS A 40 -33.35 -28.31 -13.86
N MET A 41 -34.39 -28.25 -13.03
CA MET A 41 -34.66 -27.07 -12.21
C MET A 41 -33.62 -26.87 -11.12
N LEU A 42 -33.19 -27.93 -10.43
CA LEU A 42 -32.14 -27.86 -9.43
C LEU A 42 -30.80 -27.46 -10.04
N THR A 43 -30.46 -28.01 -11.21
CA THR A 43 -29.26 -27.62 -11.96
C THR A 43 -29.30 -26.13 -12.33
N LEU A 44 -30.41 -25.66 -12.88
CA LEU A 44 -30.59 -24.23 -13.20
C LEU A 44 -30.44 -23.35 -11.95
N MET A 45 -30.99 -23.77 -10.81
CA MET A 45 -30.85 -23.05 -9.55
C MET A 45 -29.41 -23.01 -9.09
N SER A 46 -28.65 -24.10 -9.20
CA SER A 46 -27.24 -24.18 -8.86
C SER A 46 -26.41 -23.24 -9.74
N ASP A 47 -26.61 -23.28 -11.06
CA ASP A 47 -25.91 -22.41 -12.01
C ASP A 47 -26.19 -20.92 -11.74
N VAL A 48 -27.45 -20.56 -11.51
CA VAL A 48 -27.86 -19.18 -11.19
C VAL A 48 -27.23 -18.73 -9.87
N PHE A 49 -27.22 -19.60 -8.87
CA PHE A 49 -26.68 -19.30 -7.55
C PHE A 49 -25.16 -19.06 -7.61
N GLU A 50 -24.44 -19.93 -8.31
CA GLU A 50 -22.99 -19.80 -8.50
C GLU A 50 -22.63 -18.48 -9.22
N GLU A 51 -23.28 -18.23 -10.36
CA GLU A 51 -23.04 -17.01 -11.15
C GLU A 51 -23.46 -15.73 -10.39
N TRP A 52 -24.53 -15.80 -9.58
CA TRP A 52 -24.90 -14.69 -8.69
C TRP A 52 -23.80 -14.40 -7.66
N LEU A 53 -23.35 -15.43 -6.94
CA LEU A 53 -22.30 -15.26 -5.91
C LEU A 53 -21.01 -14.71 -6.52
N LYS A 54 -20.64 -15.17 -7.72
CA LYS A 54 -19.48 -14.66 -8.46
C LYS A 54 -19.66 -13.17 -8.78
N CYS A 55 -20.81 -12.80 -9.31
CA CYS A 55 -21.17 -11.41 -9.63
C CYS A 55 -21.17 -10.54 -8.38
N GLN A 56 -21.76 -11.00 -7.28
CA GLN A 56 -21.82 -10.27 -6.02
C GLN A 56 -20.43 -9.96 -5.47
N ARG A 57 -19.51 -10.94 -5.45
CA ARG A 57 -18.14 -10.76 -4.96
C ARG A 57 -17.36 -9.74 -5.79
N GLN A 58 -17.41 -9.88 -7.12
CA GLN A 58 -16.72 -8.97 -8.03
C GLN A 58 -17.31 -7.55 -7.97
N TRP A 59 -18.65 -7.43 -7.95
CA TRP A 59 -19.31 -6.14 -7.85
C TRP A 59 -18.98 -5.42 -6.53
N MET A 60 -19.00 -6.14 -5.40
CA MET A 60 -18.65 -5.56 -4.08
C MET A 60 -17.21 -5.06 -4.02
N TYR A 61 -16.29 -5.69 -4.75
CA TYR A 61 -14.90 -5.24 -4.84
C TYR A 61 -14.75 -4.01 -5.73
N LEU A 62 -15.43 -3.98 -6.87
CA LEU A 62 -15.27 -2.92 -7.87
C LEU A 62 -16.11 -1.67 -7.60
N GLU A 63 -17.23 -1.79 -6.92
CA GLU A 63 -18.16 -0.68 -6.66
C GLU A 63 -17.52 0.49 -5.94
N PRO A 64 -16.80 0.33 -4.80
CA PRO A 64 -16.14 1.45 -4.14
C PRO A 64 -15.05 2.09 -4.99
N ILE A 65 -14.37 1.31 -5.84
CA ILE A 65 -13.31 1.80 -6.73
C ILE A 65 -13.90 2.71 -7.81
N PHE A 66 -14.93 2.23 -8.53
CA PHE A 66 -15.58 2.97 -9.61
C PHE A 66 -16.62 4.00 -9.13
N SER A 67 -16.83 4.13 -7.82
CA SER A 67 -17.52 5.27 -7.21
C SER A 67 -16.64 6.51 -7.10
N SER A 68 -15.31 6.39 -7.25
CA SER A 68 -14.39 7.51 -7.29
C SER A 68 -14.40 8.20 -8.65
N ASP A 69 -14.68 9.52 -8.67
CA ASP A 69 -14.64 10.34 -9.88
C ASP A 69 -13.25 10.38 -10.53
N ASP A 70 -12.19 10.25 -9.74
CA ASP A 70 -10.81 10.27 -10.23
C ASP A 70 -10.48 8.99 -10.99
N ILE A 71 -10.87 7.84 -10.48
CA ILE A 71 -10.74 6.55 -11.17
C ILE A 71 -11.61 6.50 -12.43
N MET A 72 -12.84 6.97 -12.34
CA MET A 72 -13.75 7.05 -13.51
C MET A 72 -13.20 7.92 -14.65
N ARG A 73 -12.48 8.98 -14.33
CA ARG A 73 -11.82 9.82 -15.35
C ARG A 73 -10.58 9.17 -15.95
N GLN A 74 -9.86 8.40 -15.18
CA GLN A 74 -8.63 7.72 -15.63
C GLN A 74 -8.92 6.44 -16.41
N LEU A 75 -10.04 5.76 -16.11
CA LEU A 75 -10.50 4.52 -16.73
C LEU A 75 -11.93 4.67 -17.32
N PRO A 76 -12.13 5.53 -18.32
CA PRO A 76 -13.48 5.84 -18.83
C PRO A 76 -14.16 4.66 -19.52
N THR A 77 -13.40 3.76 -20.13
CA THR A 77 -13.94 2.56 -20.82
C THR A 77 -14.42 1.54 -19.80
N GLU A 78 -13.59 1.22 -18.82
CA GLU A 78 -13.88 0.30 -17.73
C GLU A 78 -15.02 0.83 -16.86
N GLY A 79 -15.05 2.13 -16.58
CA GLY A 79 -16.11 2.81 -15.87
C GLY A 79 -17.47 2.71 -16.58
N LYS A 80 -17.50 2.86 -17.90
CA LYS A 80 -18.74 2.67 -18.70
C LYS A 80 -19.22 1.22 -18.63
N ARG A 81 -18.30 0.24 -18.74
CA ARG A 81 -18.63 -1.19 -18.62
C ARG A 81 -19.16 -1.51 -17.23
N PHE A 82 -18.49 -1.05 -16.18
CA PHE A 82 -18.93 -1.23 -14.80
C PHE A 82 -20.32 -0.65 -14.57
N ASN A 83 -20.59 0.59 -14.98
CA ASN A 83 -21.90 1.24 -14.87
C ASN A 83 -23.01 0.49 -15.62
N GLY A 84 -22.68 -0.19 -16.71
CA GLY A 84 -23.62 -1.07 -17.43
C GLY A 84 -24.02 -2.26 -16.58
N VAL A 85 -23.04 -2.93 -15.98
CA VAL A 85 -23.28 -4.08 -15.08
C VAL A 85 -23.98 -3.63 -13.81
N ASP A 86 -23.56 -2.52 -13.17
CA ASP A 86 -24.16 -2.00 -11.95
C ASP A 86 -25.67 -1.77 -12.09
N ARG A 87 -26.09 -1.16 -13.20
CA ARG A 87 -27.52 -0.96 -13.48
C ARG A 87 -28.28 -2.28 -13.61
N THR A 88 -27.73 -3.26 -14.31
CA THR A 88 -28.33 -4.58 -14.46
C THR A 88 -28.37 -5.31 -13.12
N TRP A 89 -27.28 -5.30 -12.38
CA TRP A 89 -27.17 -5.88 -11.05
C TRP A 89 -28.20 -5.33 -10.07
N ARG A 90 -28.33 -4.01 -9.96
CA ARG A 90 -29.32 -3.35 -9.08
C ARG A 90 -30.76 -3.70 -9.49
N LYS A 91 -31.02 -3.80 -10.80
CA LYS A 91 -32.34 -4.24 -11.31
C LYS A 91 -32.62 -5.69 -10.91
N LEU A 92 -31.66 -6.59 -11.06
CA LEU A 92 -31.83 -8.01 -10.68
C LEU A 92 -32.03 -8.17 -9.17
N LEU A 93 -31.29 -7.41 -8.34
CA LEU A 93 -31.49 -7.37 -6.88
C LEU A 93 -32.91 -6.90 -6.52
N GLN A 94 -33.42 -5.88 -7.21
CA GLN A 94 -34.77 -5.39 -6.95
C GLN A 94 -35.85 -6.41 -7.40
N GLN A 95 -35.63 -7.13 -8.50
CA GLN A 95 -36.50 -8.22 -8.93
C GLN A 95 -36.51 -9.37 -7.92
N ALA A 96 -35.34 -9.78 -7.41
CA ALA A 96 -35.23 -10.82 -6.39
C ALA A 96 -35.86 -10.40 -5.05
N PHE A 97 -35.83 -9.13 -4.71
CA PHE A 97 -36.53 -8.60 -3.53
C PHE A 97 -38.04 -8.64 -3.68
N ASN A 98 -38.55 -8.31 -4.87
CA ASN A 98 -39.98 -8.30 -5.14
C ASN A 98 -40.54 -9.73 -5.31
N GLU A 99 -39.77 -10.67 -5.81
CA GLU A 99 -40.11 -12.08 -5.97
C GLU A 99 -39.12 -12.98 -5.21
N PRO A 100 -39.34 -13.16 -3.91
CA PRO A 100 -38.39 -13.90 -3.07
C PRO A 100 -38.46 -15.41 -3.22
N HIS A 101 -39.45 -15.93 -3.95
CA HIS A 101 -39.58 -17.35 -4.16
C HIS A 101 -38.59 -17.87 -5.19
N CYS A 102 -37.57 -18.62 -4.76
CA CYS A 102 -36.41 -19.01 -5.56
C CYS A 102 -36.78 -19.76 -6.86
N LEU A 103 -37.77 -20.68 -6.81
CA LEU A 103 -38.19 -21.42 -8.01
C LEU A 103 -38.81 -20.50 -9.08
N THR A 104 -39.55 -19.47 -8.66
CA THR A 104 -40.17 -18.50 -9.57
C THR A 104 -39.08 -17.55 -10.10
N PHE A 105 -38.22 -17.05 -9.23
CA PHE A 105 -37.14 -16.15 -9.62
C PHE A 105 -36.19 -16.80 -10.62
N CYS A 106 -35.71 -18.03 -10.36
CA CYS A 106 -34.78 -18.73 -11.25
C CYS A 106 -35.39 -19.05 -12.64
N LYS A 107 -36.71 -19.11 -12.76
CA LYS A 107 -37.41 -19.25 -14.05
C LYS A 107 -37.53 -17.94 -14.85
N THR A 108 -37.07 -16.82 -14.29
CA THR A 108 -37.06 -15.53 -14.99
C THR A 108 -36.27 -15.64 -16.30
N ALA A 109 -36.90 -15.20 -17.39
CA ALA A 109 -36.30 -15.30 -18.71
C ALA A 109 -34.94 -14.58 -18.76
N ARG A 110 -33.93 -15.28 -19.30
CA ARG A 110 -32.56 -14.79 -19.44
C ARG A 110 -31.83 -14.44 -18.13
N LEU A 111 -32.27 -14.95 -16.97
CA LEU A 111 -31.60 -14.65 -15.69
C LEU A 111 -30.14 -15.14 -15.67
N LEU A 112 -29.90 -16.42 -15.92
CA LEU A 112 -28.56 -17.00 -15.99
C LEU A 112 -27.67 -16.31 -17.04
N PRO A 113 -28.08 -16.11 -18.30
CA PRO A 113 -27.30 -15.34 -19.26
C PRO A 113 -26.93 -13.92 -18.77
N GLN A 114 -27.84 -13.22 -18.09
CA GLN A 114 -27.55 -11.87 -17.57
C GLN A 114 -26.46 -11.88 -16.51
N PHE A 115 -26.43 -12.86 -15.61
CA PHE A 115 -25.35 -13.00 -14.64
C PHE A 115 -24.03 -13.39 -15.33
N THR A 116 -24.05 -14.35 -16.25
CA THR A 116 -22.87 -14.80 -16.99
C THR A 116 -22.26 -13.65 -17.82
N GLU A 117 -23.08 -12.91 -18.58
CA GLU A 117 -22.66 -11.71 -19.32
C GLU A 117 -22.11 -10.64 -18.38
N GLY A 118 -22.75 -10.42 -17.22
CA GLY A 118 -22.32 -9.51 -16.18
C GLY A 118 -20.94 -9.88 -15.63
N ASN A 119 -20.72 -11.14 -15.31
CA ASN A 119 -19.45 -11.67 -14.81
C ASN A 119 -18.32 -11.50 -15.82
N GLN A 120 -18.57 -11.81 -17.10
CA GLN A 120 -17.59 -11.58 -18.17
C GLN A 120 -17.21 -10.10 -18.29
N MET A 121 -18.19 -9.19 -18.17
CA MET A 121 -17.91 -7.76 -18.18
C MET A 121 -17.10 -7.30 -16.96
N LEU A 122 -17.42 -7.81 -15.76
CA LEU A 122 -16.66 -7.51 -14.54
C LEU A 122 -15.22 -8.05 -14.62
N GLU A 123 -15.00 -9.22 -15.20
CA GLU A 123 -13.65 -9.75 -15.46
C GLU A 123 -12.85 -8.82 -16.39
N MET A 124 -13.48 -8.31 -17.46
CA MET A 124 -12.83 -7.33 -18.34
C MET A 124 -12.51 -6.03 -17.62
N VAL A 125 -13.39 -5.55 -16.75
CA VAL A 125 -13.17 -4.35 -15.92
C VAL A 125 -12.00 -4.58 -14.98
N GLN A 126 -11.97 -5.73 -14.30
CA GLN A 126 -10.88 -6.09 -13.37
C GLN A 126 -9.54 -6.22 -14.09
N LYS A 127 -9.53 -6.78 -15.30
CA LYS A 127 -8.32 -6.87 -16.12
C LYS A 127 -7.81 -5.47 -16.50
N GLY A 128 -8.68 -4.58 -16.99
CA GLY A 128 -8.31 -3.20 -17.34
C GLY A 128 -7.79 -2.42 -16.11
N LEU A 129 -8.40 -2.62 -14.94
CA LEU A 129 -7.90 -2.05 -13.69
C LEU A 129 -6.50 -2.57 -13.34
N THR A 130 -6.25 -3.87 -13.49
CA THR A 130 -4.94 -4.47 -13.23
C THR A 130 -3.88 -3.91 -14.18
N GLU A 131 -4.17 -3.81 -15.48
CA GLU A 131 -3.27 -3.22 -16.48
C GLU A 131 -2.95 -1.74 -16.17
N TYR A 132 -3.93 -0.99 -15.70
CA TYR A 132 -3.74 0.39 -15.25
C TYR A 132 -2.78 0.47 -14.05
N LEU A 133 -2.99 -0.36 -13.03
CA LEU A 133 -2.12 -0.40 -11.85
C LEU A 133 -0.68 -0.80 -12.22
N GLU A 134 -0.50 -1.77 -13.11
CA GLU A 134 0.83 -2.15 -13.61
C GLU A 134 1.51 -1.01 -14.38
N THR A 135 0.77 -0.22 -15.14
CA THR A 135 1.29 0.98 -15.79
C THR A 135 1.80 1.99 -14.75
N LYS A 136 1.07 2.19 -13.66
CA LYS A 136 1.48 3.07 -12.55
C LYS A 136 2.71 2.55 -11.82
N ARG A 137 2.78 1.23 -11.58
CA ARG A 137 3.96 0.56 -11.00
C ARG A 137 5.18 0.69 -11.90
N GLY A 138 5.01 0.54 -13.22
CA GLY A 138 6.08 0.76 -14.19
C GLY A 138 6.61 2.19 -14.20
N ALA A 139 5.75 3.20 -13.97
CA ALA A 139 6.15 4.60 -13.89
C ALA A 139 6.92 4.93 -12.59
N PHE A 140 6.54 4.32 -11.47
CA PHE A 140 7.24 4.45 -10.19
C PHE A 140 7.40 3.08 -9.53
N ALA A 141 8.56 2.47 -9.70
CA ALA A 141 8.82 1.07 -9.30
C ALA A 141 8.58 0.77 -7.80
N ARG A 142 8.67 1.79 -6.92
CA ARG A 142 8.40 1.58 -5.49
C ARG A 142 6.93 1.31 -5.17
N PHE A 143 6.02 1.52 -6.11
CA PHE A 143 4.62 1.10 -5.98
C PHE A 143 4.45 -0.43 -5.97
N TYR A 144 5.47 -1.21 -6.37
CA TYR A 144 5.46 -2.66 -6.17
C TYR A 144 5.47 -3.10 -4.71
N PHE A 145 5.85 -2.22 -3.78
CA PHE A 145 5.75 -2.49 -2.33
C PHE A 145 4.33 -2.27 -1.77
N LEU A 146 3.41 -1.73 -2.57
CA LEU A 146 2.03 -1.49 -2.19
C LEU A 146 1.12 -2.59 -2.72
N SER A 147 0.12 -2.97 -1.93
CA SER A 147 -1.01 -3.78 -2.41
C SER A 147 -1.83 -3.01 -3.46
N ASN A 148 -2.71 -3.71 -4.19
CA ASN A 148 -3.61 -3.06 -5.14
C ASN A 148 -4.52 -2.04 -4.45
N ASP A 149 -5.03 -2.37 -3.27
CA ASP A 149 -5.96 -1.51 -2.53
C ASP A 149 -5.29 -0.23 -2.04
N GLU A 150 -4.07 -0.32 -1.52
CA GLU A 150 -3.26 0.83 -1.10
C GLU A 150 -2.89 1.74 -2.28
N LEU A 151 -2.52 1.13 -3.41
CA LEU A 151 -2.22 1.90 -4.61
C LEU A 151 -3.47 2.60 -5.16
N LEU A 152 -4.63 1.93 -5.14
CA LEU A 152 -5.90 2.53 -5.52
C LEU A 152 -6.31 3.66 -4.58
N GLU A 153 -6.08 3.52 -3.27
CA GLU A 153 -6.32 4.57 -2.30
C GLU A 153 -5.51 5.83 -2.63
N ILE A 154 -4.21 5.69 -2.88
CA ILE A 154 -3.35 6.80 -3.31
C ILE A 154 -3.86 7.43 -4.62
N LEU A 155 -4.22 6.60 -5.61
CA LEU A 155 -4.64 7.07 -6.93
C LEU A 155 -6.05 7.68 -6.93
N SER A 156 -6.90 7.35 -5.95
CA SER A 156 -8.23 7.95 -5.78
C SER A 156 -8.20 9.32 -5.11
N GLN A 157 -7.10 9.66 -4.43
CA GLN A 157 -6.94 10.89 -3.67
C GLN A 157 -5.93 11.86 -4.33
N THR A 158 -5.93 11.93 -5.66
CA THR A 158 -4.97 12.74 -6.42
C THR A 158 -4.99 14.24 -6.08
N LYS A 159 -6.07 14.71 -5.45
CA LYS A 159 -6.24 16.13 -5.04
C LYS A 159 -5.66 16.44 -3.66
N ASP A 160 -5.37 15.45 -2.85
CA ASP A 160 -4.80 15.60 -1.51
C ASP A 160 -3.44 14.88 -1.38
N PRO A 161 -2.33 15.60 -1.66
CA PRO A 161 -0.99 15.01 -1.50
C PRO A 161 -0.66 14.58 -0.07
N LEU A 162 -1.34 15.15 0.94
CA LEU A 162 -1.11 14.81 2.35
C LEU A 162 -1.60 13.38 2.67
N ALA A 163 -2.62 12.91 1.96
CA ALA A 163 -3.13 11.55 2.13
C ALA A 163 -2.11 10.46 1.74
N VAL A 164 -1.15 10.78 0.87
CA VAL A 164 -0.06 9.86 0.48
C VAL A 164 0.91 9.58 1.63
N GLN A 165 0.98 10.44 2.64
CA GLN A 165 1.93 10.32 3.75
C GLN A 165 1.82 8.99 4.51
N GLN A 166 0.62 8.46 4.68
CA GLN A 166 0.40 7.18 5.37
C GLN A 166 1.03 5.97 4.66
N HIS A 167 1.32 6.09 3.36
CA HIS A 167 1.93 5.04 2.55
C HIS A 167 3.43 5.22 2.30
N LEU A 168 4.02 6.36 2.73
CA LEU A 168 5.42 6.66 2.46
C LEU A 168 6.38 5.63 3.07
N SER A 169 6.12 5.19 4.31
CA SER A 169 6.94 4.18 4.98
C SER A 169 6.99 2.82 4.28
N LYS A 170 5.99 2.52 3.44
CA LYS A 170 5.97 1.32 2.60
C LYS A 170 6.77 1.50 1.31
N CYS A 171 6.74 2.70 0.74
CA CYS A 171 7.52 3.04 -0.46
C CYS A 171 8.99 3.31 -0.14
N PHE A 172 9.29 3.82 1.07
CA PHE A 172 10.62 4.19 1.52
C PHE A 172 10.85 3.63 2.93
N GLU A 173 11.74 2.68 3.05
CA GLU A 173 11.94 1.89 4.27
C GLU A 173 12.08 2.72 5.55
N ASN A 174 12.81 3.84 5.49
CA ASN A 174 13.07 4.67 6.68
C ASN A 174 12.54 6.11 6.58
N ILE A 175 11.64 6.40 5.66
CA ILE A 175 10.98 7.71 5.57
C ILE A 175 9.56 7.60 6.09
N ALA A 176 9.28 8.22 7.24
CA ALA A 176 7.95 8.24 7.82
C ALA A 176 7.07 9.33 7.21
N LYS A 177 7.65 10.52 6.97
CA LYS A 177 6.89 11.70 6.52
C LYS A 177 7.73 12.60 5.61
N LEU A 178 7.02 13.40 4.79
CA LEU A 178 7.56 14.59 4.15
C LEU A 178 7.03 15.82 4.89
N GLU A 179 7.85 16.84 5.04
CA GLU A 179 7.44 18.14 5.58
C GLU A 179 6.79 18.95 4.48
N PHE A 180 5.49 19.24 4.64
CA PHE A 180 4.73 20.10 3.74
C PHE A 180 4.56 21.48 4.34
N GLN A 181 4.81 22.52 3.54
CA GLN A 181 4.48 23.89 3.87
C GLN A 181 2.98 24.17 3.57
N PRO A 182 2.40 25.28 4.04
CA PRO A 182 1.00 25.60 3.77
C PRO A 182 0.65 25.73 2.28
N ASP A 183 1.61 26.01 1.42
CA ASP A 183 1.48 26.07 -0.04
C ASP A 183 1.72 24.71 -0.73
N LEU A 184 1.76 23.61 0.05
CA LEU A 184 2.07 22.25 -0.37
C LEU A 184 3.51 22.05 -0.89
N GLN A 185 4.43 22.97 -0.64
CA GLN A 185 5.84 22.73 -0.93
C GLN A 185 6.40 21.68 0.03
N MET A 186 7.05 20.68 -0.50
CA MET A 186 7.80 19.66 0.24
C MET A 186 9.22 20.18 0.48
N THR A 187 9.62 20.35 1.75
CA THR A 187 10.87 21.00 2.16
C THR A 187 11.86 20.09 2.83
N ALA A 188 11.41 18.96 3.41
CA ALA A 188 12.27 18.02 4.10
C ALA A 188 11.70 16.60 4.09
N MET A 189 12.58 15.63 4.32
CA MET A 189 12.23 14.25 4.65
C MET A 189 12.45 14.00 6.14
N ILE A 190 11.56 13.22 6.74
CA ILE A 190 11.59 12.90 8.17
C ILE A 190 11.64 11.37 8.30
N SER A 191 12.65 10.86 9.03
CA SER A 191 12.81 9.43 9.27
C SER A 191 11.80 8.89 10.27
N GLY A 192 11.71 7.55 10.39
CA GLY A 192 10.90 6.89 11.42
C GLY A 192 11.31 7.24 12.85
N GLU A 193 12.56 7.64 13.06
CA GLU A 193 13.13 8.05 14.34
C GLU A 193 13.01 9.56 14.61
N GLY A 194 12.44 10.32 13.66
CA GLY A 194 12.20 11.75 13.77
C GLY A 194 13.36 12.62 13.29
N GLU A 195 14.40 12.05 12.70
CA GLU A 195 15.48 12.83 12.09
C GLU A 195 14.95 13.58 10.87
N THR A 196 15.18 14.89 10.81
CA THR A 196 14.72 15.76 9.74
C THR A 196 15.88 16.20 8.85
N VAL A 197 15.81 15.87 7.57
CA VAL A 197 16.79 16.27 6.56
C VAL A 197 16.13 17.18 5.54
N LYS A 198 16.54 18.44 5.50
CA LYS A 198 16.01 19.44 4.56
C LYS A 198 16.47 19.14 3.13
N PHE A 199 15.56 19.25 2.18
CA PHE A 199 15.89 19.13 0.77
C PHE A 199 16.76 20.27 0.29
N THR A 200 17.66 19.99 -0.65
CA THR A 200 18.46 21.06 -1.29
C THR A 200 17.57 21.96 -2.14
N LYS A 201 16.48 21.42 -2.67
CA LYS A 201 15.49 22.13 -3.46
C LYS A 201 14.09 21.75 -3.02
N GLY A 202 13.25 22.73 -2.68
CA GLY A 202 11.82 22.51 -2.41
C GLY A 202 11.08 22.01 -3.66
N LEU A 203 10.20 21.03 -3.46
CA LEU A 203 9.42 20.38 -4.51
C LEU A 203 7.92 20.70 -4.34
N TYR A 204 7.16 20.63 -5.43
CA TYR A 204 5.71 20.72 -5.41
C TYR A 204 5.07 19.46 -6.00
N PRO A 205 3.97 18.95 -5.42
CA PRO A 205 3.26 17.79 -5.95
C PRO A 205 2.49 18.19 -7.22
N LYS A 206 3.13 18.08 -8.38
CA LYS A 206 2.53 18.43 -9.68
C LYS A 206 2.26 17.19 -10.51
N GLY A 207 1.08 17.14 -11.13
CA GLY A 207 0.68 16.01 -11.99
C GLY A 207 0.25 14.75 -11.21
N GLY A 208 0.45 13.60 -11.83
CA GLY A 208 0.14 12.30 -11.19
C GLY A 208 1.10 11.98 -10.04
N VAL A 209 0.60 11.20 -9.09
CA VAL A 209 1.38 10.82 -7.88
C VAL A 209 2.70 10.13 -8.26
N GLU A 210 2.71 9.30 -9.28
CA GLU A 210 3.88 8.60 -9.80
C GLU A 210 5.01 9.54 -10.24
N TYR A 211 4.67 10.71 -10.75
CA TYR A 211 5.66 11.70 -11.23
C TYR A 211 6.28 12.47 -10.07
N TRP A 212 5.47 13.08 -9.20
CA TRP A 212 6.04 13.85 -8.10
C TRP A 212 6.73 12.95 -7.04
N MET A 213 6.30 11.69 -6.87
CA MET A 213 7.03 10.71 -6.05
C MET A 213 8.39 10.37 -6.65
N THR A 214 8.50 10.36 -7.98
CA THR A 214 9.79 10.22 -8.67
C THR A 214 10.68 11.45 -8.42
N ASP A 215 10.12 12.65 -8.46
CA ASP A 215 10.86 13.89 -8.15
C ASP A 215 11.34 13.88 -6.70
N VAL A 216 10.50 13.45 -5.75
CA VAL A 216 10.89 13.26 -4.34
C VAL A 216 12.04 12.27 -4.22
N LEU A 217 11.96 11.09 -4.85
CA LEU A 217 13.03 10.10 -4.83
C LEU A 217 14.37 10.67 -5.35
N ASN A 218 14.31 11.44 -6.43
CA ASN A 218 15.50 12.05 -7.02
C ASN A 218 16.08 13.12 -6.09
N GLU A 219 15.25 13.95 -5.49
CA GLU A 219 15.70 14.97 -4.55
C GLU A 219 16.24 14.37 -3.26
N MET A 220 15.65 13.29 -2.74
CA MET A 220 16.20 12.53 -1.61
C MET A 220 17.63 12.05 -1.90
N LYS A 221 17.84 11.47 -3.11
CA LYS A 221 19.19 11.05 -3.56
C LYS A 221 20.14 12.21 -3.68
N ASN A 222 19.71 13.33 -4.24
CA ASN A 222 20.55 14.53 -4.39
C ASN A 222 20.91 15.13 -3.05
N THR A 223 19.94 15.29 -2.16
CA THR A 223 20.13 15.81 -0.80
C THR A 223 21.10 14.94 0.00
N THR A 224 20.93 13.62 -0.02
CA THR A 224 21.82 12.69 0.68
C THR A 224 23.23 12.73 0.09
N ARG A 225 23.36 12.76 -1.25
CA ARG A 225 24.67 12.90 -1.92
C ARG A 225 25.37 14.18 -1.52
N GLN A 226 24.65 15.31 -1.53
CA GLN A 226 25.22 16.61 -1.16
C GLN A 226 25.65 16.61 0.33
N ALA A 227 24.81 16.10 1.20
CA ALA A 227 25.15 15.98 2.63
C ALA A 227 26.41 15.12 2.86
N ILE A 228 26.60 14.04 2.10
CA ILE A 228 27.83 13.22 2.18
C ILE A 228 29.06 14.00 1.71
N ILE A 229 28.94 14.73 0.57
CA ILE A 229 30.04 15.55 0.05
C ILE A 229 30.45 16.61 1.06
N ASP A 230 29.48 17.36 1.58
CA ASP A 230 29.71 18.42 2.55
C ASP A 230 30.23 17.85 3.89
N GLY A 231 29.71 16.71 4.32
CA GLY A 231 30.17 15.98 5.49
C GLY A 231 31.60 15.49 5.36
N CYS A 232 32.02 15.03 4.18
CA CYS A 232 33.43 14.67 3.90
C CYS A 232 34.36 15.90 3.97
N ALA A 233 33.95 17.03 3.41
CA ALA A 233 34.73 18.26 3.46
C ALA A 233 34.87 18.77 4.90
N ASP A 234 33.83 18.67 5.70
CA ASP A 234 33.79 19.12 7.08
C ASP A 234 34.50 18.17 8.07
N TYR A 235 34.68 16.88 7.73
CA TYR A 235 35.22 15.83 8.61
C TYR A 235 36.59 16.15 9.19
N ARG A 236 37.49 16.78 8.40
CA ARG A 236 38.87 17.13 8.83
C ARG A 236 38.96 18.54 9.41
N VAL A 237 37.90 19.34 9.34
CA VAL A 237 37.85 20.74 9.77
C VAL A 237 37.21 20.88 11.14
N THR A 238 36.06 20.19 11.34
CA THR A 238 35.32 20.24 12.60
C THR A 238 35.75 19.12 13.54
N GLU A 239 35.83 19.43 14.83
CA GLU A 239 36.16 18.44 15.85
C GLU A 239 35.15 17.28 15.84
N ARG A 240 35.60 16.04 16.02
CA ARG A 240 34.81 14.82 15.85
C ARG A 240 33.55 14.83 16.69
N GLY A 241 33.57 15.31 17.91
CA GLY A 241 32.42 15.37 18.79
C GLY A 241 31.33 16.31 18.29
N GLU A 242 31.68 17.46 17.74
CA GLU A 242 30.76 18.43 17.14
C GLU A 242 30.28 17.96 15.78
N TRP A 243 31.15 17.37 14.97
CA TRP A 243 30.82 16.86 13.64
C TRP A 243 29.74 15.78 13.67
N VAL A 244 29.82 14.85 14.66
CA VAL A 244 28.81 13.79 14.84
C VAL A 244 27.41 14.36 15.16
N LEU A 245 27.33 15.48 15.85
CA LEU A 245 26.04 16.13 16.18
C LEU A 245 25.48 16.99 15.06
N LYS A 246 26.28 17.32 14.06
CA LYS A 246 25.92 18.24 12.97
C LYS A 246 25.28 17.54 11.77
N TRP A 247 25.68 16.31 11.48
CA TRP A 247 25.33 15.61 10.25
C TRP A 247 24.26 14.51 10.45
N PRO A 248 23.41 14.26 9.43
CA PRO A 248 22.43 13.16 9.47
C PRO A 248 23.11 11.80 9.62
N GLY A 249 22.42 10.84 10.26
CA GLY A 249 22.94 9.49 10.54
C GLY A 249 23.45 8.75 9.31
N ALA A 250 22.77 8.85 8.18
CA ALA A 250 23.23 8.25 6.91
C ALA A 250 24.55 8.86 6.42
N THR A 251 24.72 10.18 6.57
CA THR A 251 25.97 10.88 6.26
C THR A 251 27.08 10.45 7.21
N LEU A 252 26.79 10.35 8.52
CA LEU A 252 27.77 9.90 9.52
C LEU A 252 28.33 8.52 9.16
N ILE A 253 27.45 7.55 8.88
CA ILE A 253 27.87 6.18 8.54
C ILE A 253 28.73 6.19 7.28
N ALA A 254 28.28 6.85 6.22
CA ALA A 254 29.02 6.86 4.94
C ALA A 254 30.40 7.51 5.08
N VAL A 255 30.47 8.71 5.66
CA VAL A 255 31.71 9.48 5.80
C VAL A 255 32.69 8.79 6.77
N CYS A 256 32.16 8.27 7.89
CA CYS A 256 33.01 7.51 8.83
C CYS A 256 33.64 6.29 8.18
N THR A 257 32.83 5.53 7.36
CA THR A 257 33.35 4.33 6.69
C THR A 257 34.46 4.67 5.69
N VAL A 258 34.29 5.76 4.92
CA VAL A 258 35.31 6.24 3.98
C VAL A 258 36.60 6.64 4.71
N PHE A 259 36.50 7.51 5.72
CA PHE A 259 37.68 7.99 6.42
C PHE A 259 38.30 6.92 7.29
N TRP A 260 37.54 6.01 7.90
CA TRP A 260 38.08 4.88 8.61
C TRP A 260 38.98 4.03 7.71
N SER A 261 38.55 3.71 6.51
CA SER A 261 39.35 2.94 5.55
C SER A 261 40.62 3.67 5.16
N LEU A 262 40.53 4.97 4.85
CA LEU A 262 41.67 5.79 4.45
C LEU A 262 42.67 5.96 5.61
N GLU A 263 42.20 6.28 6.82
CA GLU A 263 43.06 6.48 7.97
C GLU A 263 43.76 5.18 8.41
N VAL A 264 43.05 4.04 8.39
CA VAL A 264 43.64 2.72 8.66
C VAL A 264 44.81 2.45 7.68
N GLU A 265 44.57 2.70 6.38
CA GLU A 265 45.58 2.49 5.34
C GLU A 265 46.78 3.45 5.52
N GLU A 266 46.52 4.73 5.81
CA GLU A 266 47.57 5.72 6.10
C GLU A 266 48.47 5.31 7.30
N TYR A 267 47.87 4.93 8.44
CA TYR A 267 48.58 4.52 9.64
C TYR A 267 49.36 3.21 9.48
N LEU A 268 48.74 2.23 8.78
CA LEU A 268 49.38 0.94 8.49
C LEU A 268 50.60 1.11 7.59
N ASN A 269 50.49 1.91 6.53
CA ASN A 269 51.59 2.15 5.58
C ASN A 269 52.71 2.98 6.21
N ALA A 270 52.41 3.89 7.16
CA ALA A 270 53.40 4.73 7.79
C ALA A 270 54.22 4.00 8.84
N LYS A 271 53.62 3.16 9.69
CA LYS A 271 54.28 2.58 10.90
C LYS A 271 53.91 1.11 11.16
N GLY A 272 53.23 0.42 10.22
CA GLY A 272 52.85 -0.97 10.39
C GLY A 272 51.92 -1.20 11.60
N ASN A 273 52.18 -2.26 12.35
CA ASN A 273 51.37 -2.62 13.52
C ASN A 273 51.35 -1.56 14.62
N GLN A 274 52.46 -0.80 14.78
CA GLN A 274 52.52 0.31 15.74
C GLN A 274 51.55 1.43 15.30
N GLY A 275 51.47 1.73 14.02
CA GLY A 275 50.51 2.69 13.49
C GLY A 275 49.06 2.30 13.78
N MET A 276 48.73 1.03 13.66
CA MET A 276 47.39 0.54 13.99
C MET A 276 47.04 0.73 15.47
N HIS A 277 48.00 0.56 16.37
CA HIS A 277 47.78 0.82 17.79
C HIS A 277 47.56 2.32 18.07
N GLU A 278 48.35 3.19 17.45
CA GLU A 278 48.18 4.65 17.55
C GLU A 278 46.83 5.10 17.01
N TYR A 279 46.37 4.50 15.88
CA TYR A 279 45.03 4.78 15.32
C TYR A 279 43.90 4.32 16.26
N TYR A 280 44.04 3.13 16.86
CA TYR A 280 43.08 2.63 17.85
C TYR A 280 42.92 3.58 19.02
N GLU A 281 44.04 4.02 19.63
CA GLU A 281 44.01 4.97 20.76
C GLU A 281 43.35 6.30 20.38
N LYS A 282 43.65 6.84 19.19
CA LYS A 282 42.99 8.04 18.64
C LYS A 282 41.49 7.85 18.48
N ALA A 283 41.08 6.77 17.84
CA ALA A 283 39.66 6.49 17.58
C ALA A 283 38.89 6.25 18.89
N HIS A 284 39.51 5.55 19.85
CA HIS A 284 38.92 5.30 21.17
C HIS A 284 38.72 6.60 21.96
N ALA A 285 39.69 7.49 21.94
CA ALA A 285 39.60 8.80 22.61
C ALA A 285 38.48 9.66 22.00
N GLN A 286 38.34 9.68 20.65
CA GLN A 286 37.27 10.39 19.95
C GLN A 286 35.90 9.84 20.29
N LEU A 287 35.74 8.51 20.34
CA LEU A 287 34.49 7.86 20.69
C LEU A 287 34.09 8.17 22.15
N THR A 288 35.05 8.12 23.08
CA THR A 288 34.79 8.42 24.49
C THR A 288 34.35 9.88 24.67
N LEU A 289 34.95 10.81 23.95
CA LEU A 289 34.57 12.23 23.98
C LEU A 289 33.14 12.43 23.40
N ALA A 290 32.83 11.80 22.29
CA ALA A 290 31.48 11.88 21.67
C ALA A 290 30.39 11.32 22.59
N LEU A 291 30.63 10.19 23.25
CA LEU A 291 29.70 9.59 24.21
C LEU A 291 29.51 10.47 25.47
N THR A 292 30.57 11.10 25.99
CA THR A 292 30.44 12.00 27.13
C THR A 292 29.67 13.26 26.80
N LEU A 293 29.86 13.83 25.61
CA LEU A 293 29.10 14.99 25.12
C LEU A 293 27.61 14.67 24.92
N THR A 294 27.28 13.53 24.34
CA THR A 294 25.87 13.11 24.15
C THR A 294 25.18 12.84 25.49
N LEU A 295 25.85 12.20 26.45
CA LEU A 295 25.34 11.99 27.80
C LEU A 295 25.16 13.31 28.56
N ALA A 296 26.08 14.25 28.43
CA ALA A 296 26.00 15.57 29.08
C ALA A 296 24.81 16.39 28.48
N LEU A 297 24.60 16.32 27.15
CA LEU A 297 23.46 16.99 26.50
C LEU A 297 22.10 16.40 26.90
N THR A 298 22.00 15.06 26.97
CA THR A 298 20.77 14.40 27.43
C THR A 298 20.47 14.69 28.91
N LEU A 299 21.49 14.73 29.77
CA LEU A 299 21.33 15.12 31.18
C LEU A 299 20.94 16.61 31.32
N ALA A 300 21.52 17.51 30.55
CA ALA A 300 21.17 18.93 30.56
C ALA A 300 19.73 19.17 30.08
N LEU A 301 19.28 18.47 29.00
CA LEU A 301 17.91 18.53 28.51
C LEU A 301 16.88 17.97 29.50
N THR A 302 17.22 16.85 30.17
CA THR A 302 16.32 16.28 31.21
C THR A 302 16.25 17.17 32.45
N LEU A 303 17.35 17.78 32.89
CA LEU A 303 17.34 18.75 33.99
C LEU A 303 16.58 20.03 33.67
N THR A 304 16.71 20.57 32.45
CA THR A 304 15.91 21.73 32.02
C THR A 304 14.41 21.40 31.93
N LEU A 305 14.05 20.20 31.48
CA LEU A 305 12.66 19.76 31.42
C LEU A 305 12.06 19.59 32.83
N ILE A 306 12.83 19.02 33.77
CA ILE A 306 12.40 18.87 35.17
C ILE A 306 12.26 20.25 35.85
N LEU A 307 13.20 21.17 35.62
CA LEU A 307 13.13 22.54 36.17
C LEU A 307 11.94 23.33 35.59
N THR A 308 11.64 23.21 34.30
CA THR A 308 10.47 23.87 33.71
C THR A 308 9.18 23.27 34.22
N LEU A 309 9.06 21.94 34.37
CA LEU A 309 7.90 21.27 34.95
C LEU A 309 7.68 21.63 36.45
N THR A 310 8.75 21.73 37.23
CA THR A 310 8.62 22.14 38.64
C THR A 310 8.24 23.61 38.77
N LEU A 311 8.74 24.51 37.94
CA LEU A 311 8.31 25.93 37.91
C LEU A 311 6.87 26.13 37.45
N THR A 312 6.38 25.30 36.51
CA THR A 312 4.96 25.37 36.07
C THR A 312 3.97 24.74 37.05
N LEU A 313 4.42 23.87 37.96
CA LEU A 313 3.59 23.26 39.00
C LEU A 313 3.57 24.06 40.33
N THR A 314 4.47 25.07 40.45
CA THR A 314 4.58 25.93 41.66
C THR A 314 4.04 27.36 41.44
N LEU A 315 3.54 27.68 40.27
CA LEU A 315 2.75 28.87 39.91
C LEU A 315 1.27 28.47 39.74
#